data_a1ca87736627e489c9a36b81bc67b7e6
#
_entry.id   a1ca87736627e489c9a36b81bc67b7e6
#
_cell.length_a   1.000
_cell.length_b   1.000
_cell.length_c   1.000
_cell.angle_alpha   90.00
_cell.angle_beta   90.00
_cell.angle_gamma   90.00
#
_symmetry.space_group_name_H-M   'P 1'
#
loop_
_entity.id
_entity.type
_entity.pdbx_description
1 polymer ?
#
loop_
_entity_poly.entity_id
_entity_poly.type
_entity_poly.pdbx_seq_one_letter_code
_entity_poly.pdbx_strand_id
1 'polypeptide(L)'
;MQAKRINNWLNATELKSSLKDQNILDWLNEDGSITARISSKAKFKLEVLNDDIGMAEDEEYVALNITSEDLRIREVILYGDLVPLVYARSIIPNLTASKGYPGLGSIGSKPLGDLLFQSDLFLKTHREFAQFRAASDDLIWGRRTLYLVRGYPLSVMEVFLLP
;
A
#
# COMPACT_ATOMS: atom_id res chain seq x y z
N MET A 1 12.31 3.46 -6.74
CA MET A 1 11.58 2.83 -7.86
C MET A 1 10.26 3.54 -8.02
N GLN A 2 9.86 3.81 -9.24
CA GLN A 2 8.53 4.35 -9.52
C GLN A 2 7.75 3.33 -10.35
N ALA A 3 6.52 3.07 -9.93
CA ALA A 3 5.57 2.28 -10.69
C ALA A 3 4.38 3.16 -11.03
N LYS A 4 4.03 3.22 -12.30
CA LYS A 4 2.94 4.07 -12.80
C LYS A 4 1.73 3.22 -13.14
N ARG A 5 0.58 3.57 -12.57
CA ARG A 5 -0.69 2.91 -12.90
C ARG A 5 -1.08 3.19 -14.36
N ILE A 6 -1.47 2.17 -15.07
CA ILE A 6 -1.76 2.26 -16.52
C ILE A 6 -3.21 2.01 -16.89
N ASN A 7 -4.04 1.53 -15.97
CA ASN A 7 -5.46 1.32 -16.21
C ASN A 7 -6.31 1.88 -15.07
N ASN A 8 -7.62 1.82 -15.22
CA ASN A 8 -8.53 2.18 -14.14
C ASN A 8 -8.47 1.16 -13.02
N TRP A 9 -8.77 1.60 -11.80
CA TRP A 9 -8.89 0.71 -10.67
C TRP A 9 -10.03 -0.28 -10.90
N LEU A 10 -9.76 -1.56 -10.62
CA LEU A 10 -10.69 -2.68 -10.81
C LEU A 10 -11.20 -3.16 -9.46
N ASN A 11 -12.46 -3.62 -9.42
CA ASN A 11 -12.98 -4.36 -8.28
C ASN A 11 -12.54 -5.85 -8.35
N ALA A 12 -12.88 -6.63 -7.34
CA ALA A 12 -12.47 -8.04 -7.25
C ALA A 12 -13.03 -8.89 -8.40
N THR A 13 -14.23 -8.61 -8.87
CA THR A 13 -14.85 -9.34 -9.99
C THR A 13 -14.12 -9.03 -11.30
N GLU A 14 -13.84 -7.77 -11.55
CA GLU A 14 -13.09 -7.33 -12.73
C GLU A 14 -11.67 -7.88 -12.73
N LEU A 15 -11.02 -7.95 -11.56
CA LEU A 15 -9.69 -8.55 -11.41
C LEU A 15 -9.68 -10.01 -11.85
N LYS A 16 -10.66 -10.81 -11.41
CA LYS A 16 -10.75 -12.23 -11.78
C LYS A 16 -10.92 -12.42 -13.28
N SER A 17 -11.58 -11.50 -13.95
CA SER A 17 -11.75 -11.54 -15.41
C SER A 17 -10.46 -11.15 -16.15
N SER A 18 -9.61 -10.33 -15.54
CA SER A 18 -8.43 -9.76 -16.18
C SER A 18 -7.14 -10.52 -15.90
N LEU A 19 -7.05 -11.22 -14.76
CA LEU A 19 -5.84 -11.88 -14.29
C LEU A 19 -6.13 -13.34 -13.94
N LYS A 20 -5.37 -14.26 -14.52
CA LYS A 20 -5.52 -15.71 -14.33
C LYS A 20 -4.36 -16.35 -13.58
N ASP A 21 -3.23 -15.65 -13.42
CA ASP A 21 -2.07 -16.16 -12.68
C ASP A 21 -2.41 -16.26 -11.19
N GLN A 22 -2.50 -17.50 -10.69
CA GLN A 22 -2.91 -17.76 -9.31
C GLN A 22 -1.88 -17.26 -8.30
N ASN A 23 -0.61 -17.30 -8.63
CA ASN A 23 0.44 -16.81 -7.72
C ASN A 23 0.29 -15.31 -7.47
N ILE A 24 0.05 -14.53 -8.53
CA ILE A 24 -0.16 -13.08 -8.41
C ILE A 24 -1.48 -12.80 -7.69
N LEU A 25 -2.55 -13.54 -8.02
CA LEU A 25 -3.83 -13.40 -7.35
C LEU A 25 -3.73 -13.67 -5.84
N ASP A 26 -2.92 -14.64 -5.43
CA ASP A 26 -2.73 -14.95 -4.01
C ASP A 26 -2.07 -13.79 -3.26
N TRP A 27 -1.10 -13.11 -3.89
CA TRP A 27 -0.51 -11.91 -3.31
C TRP A 27 -1.51 -10.76 -3.24
N LEU A 28 -2.25 -10.52 -4.31
CA LEU A 28 -3.23 -9.42 -4.37
C LEU A 28 -4.39 -9.61 -3.38
N ASN A 29 -4.76 -10.84 -3.10
CA ASN A 29 -5.86 -11.19 -2.21
C ASN A 29 -5.41 -11.50 -0.77
N GLU A 30 -4.12 -11.30 -0.44
CA GLU A 30 -3.64 -11.52 0.91
C GLU A 30 -4.35 -10.60 1.90
N ASP A 31 -5.10 -11.17 2.83
CA ASP A 31 -5.81 -10.41 3.86
C ASP A 31 -4.97 -10.15 5.10
N GLY A 32 -3.90 -10.91 5.30
CA GLY A 32 -2.96 -10.73 6.38
C GLY A 32 -1.83 -9.75 6.05
N SER A 33 -0.81 -9.74 6.88
CA SER A 33 0.36 -8.89 6.71
C SER A 33 1.24 -9.37 5.55
N ILE A 34 1.53 -8.50 4.60
CA ILE A 34 2.49 -8.77 3.52
C ILE A 34 3.88 -9.00 4.12
N THR A 35 4.26 -8.25 5.16
CA THR A 35 5.51 -8.46 5.89
C THR A 35 5.62 -9.88 6.42
N ALA A 36 4.56 -10.37 7.07
CA ALA A 36 4.52 -11.75 7.57
C ALA A 36 4.60 -12.77 6.44
N ARG A 37 3.93 -12.51 5.32
CA ARG A 37 4.00 -13.38 4.15
C ARG A 37 5.44 -13.50 3.62
N ILE A 38 6.14 -12.39 3.48
CA ILE A 38 7.55 -12.39 3.06
C ILE A 38 8.40 -13.11 4.09
N SER A 39 8.27 -12.77 5.38
CA SER A 39 9.09 -13.30 6.46
C SER A 39 8.94 -14.80 6.64
N SER A 40 7.80 -15.38 6.24
CA SER A 40 7.56 -16.83 6.33
C SER A 40 8.44 -17.64 5.39
N LYS A 41 9.00 -17.04 4.33
CA LYS A 41 9.75 -17.75 3.29
C LYS A 41 11.11 -17.15 2.99
N ALA A 42 11.39 -15.93 3.46
CA ALA A 42 12.60 -15.20 3.09
C ALA A 42 13.02 -14.26 4.23
N LYS A 43 14.26 -13.80 4.17
CA LYS A 43 14.75 -12.79 5.11
C LYS A 43 14.17 -11.43 4.72
N PHE A 44 13.33 -10.88 5.58
CA PHE A 44 12.67 -9.60 5.36
C PHE A 44 13.63 -8.42 5.57
N LYS A 45 13.52 -7.42 4.70
CA LYS A 45 14.16 -6.12 4.87
C LYS A 45 13.23 -5.04 4.33
N LEU A 46 13.21 -3.87 4.98
CA LEU A 46 12.47 -2.71 4.53
C LEU A 46 13.45 -1.57 4.24
N GLU A 47 13.29 -0.92 3.10
CA GLU A 47 14.00 0.30 2.74
C GLU A 47 13.02 1.45 2.60
N VAL A 48 13.24 2.52 3.35
CA VAL A 48 12.45 3.74 3.25
C VAL A 48 12.99 4.59 2.11
N LEU A 49 12.17 4.83 1.09
CA LEU A 49 12.51 5.71 -0.04
C LEU A 49 12.11 7.16 0.24
N ASN A 50 10.96 7.35 0.88
CA ASN A 50 10.45 8.67 1.26
C ASN A 50 9.51 8.49 2.46
N ASP A 51 9.57 9.40 3.41
CA ASP A 51 8.65 9.45 4.54
C ASP A 51 8.60 10.89 5.03
N ASP A 52 7.79 11.73 4.37
CA ASP A 52 7.77 13.16 4.59
C ASP A 52 6.39 13.74 4.32
N ILE A 53 6.19 14.97 4.81
CA ILE A 53 5.00 15.75 4.50
C ILE A 53 5.10 16.23 3.05
N GLY A 54 4.01 16.09 2.30
CA GLY A 54 3.98 16.49 0.91
C GLY A 54 2.57 16.54 0.36
N MET A 55 2.48 16.66 -0.95
CA MET A 55 1.21 16.66 -1.69
C MET A 55 1.07 15.37 -2.48
N ALA A 56 -0.14 14.83 -2.50
CA ALA A 56 -0.49 13.67 -3.30
C ALA A 56 -1.09 14.09 -4.65
N GLU A 57 -1.35 13.13 -5.51
CA GLU A 57 -2.09 13.34 -6.76
C GLU A 57 -3.57 13.61 -6.45
N ASP A 58 -4.25 14.36 -7.32
CA ASP A 58 -5.68 14.69 -7.15
C ASP A 58 -6.53 13.44 -6.96
N GLU A 59 -6.25 12.38 -7.70
CA GLU A 59 -6.94 11.10 -7.59
C GLU A 59 -6.79 10.47 -6.20
N GLU A 60 -5.65 10.65 -5.56
CA GLU A 60 -5.39 10.14 -4.21
C GLU A 60 -6.22 10.89 -3.15
N TYR A 61 -6.38 12.20 -3.30
CA TYR A 61 -7.28 12.98 -2.45
C TYR A 61 -8.73 12.54 -2.60
N VAL A 62 -9.17 12.33 -3.84
CA VAL A 62 -10.54 11.86 -4.13
C VAL A 62 -10.78 10.50 -3.50
N ALA A 63 -9.83 9.56 -3.63
CA ALA A 63 -9.95 8.22 -3.06
C ALA A 63 -10.08 8.24 -1.55
N LEU A 64 -9.39 9.16 -0.87
CA LEU A 64 -9.46 9.34 0.58
C LEU A 64 -10.68 10.15 1.03
N ASN A 65 -11.42 10.72 0.09
CA ASN A 65 -12.56 11.61 0.38
C ASN A 65 -12.15 12.78 1.30
N ILE A 66 -11.01 13.38 1.00
CA ILE A 66 -10.49 14.55 1.72
C ILE A 66 -10.22 15.67 0.74
N THR A 67 -10.23 16.90 1.26
CA THR A 67 -9.80 18.07 0.54
C THR A 67 -8.31 18.33 0.80
N SER A 68 -7.76 19.34 0.16
CA SER A 68 -6.37 19.73 0.31
C SER A 68 -6.00 19.92 1.79
N GLU A 69 -5.18 19.02 2.32
CA GLU A 69 -4.58 19.10 3.67
C GLU A 69 -3.18 18.53 3.62
N ASP A 70 -2.39 18.78 4.66
CA ASP A 70 -1.07 18.21 4.77
C ASP A 70 -1.15 16.68 4.93
N LEU A 71 -0.38 15.99 4.12
CA LEU A 71 -0.32 14.54 4.09
C LEU A 71 1.11 14.10 4.40
N ARG A 72 1.22 12.98 5.12
CA ARG A 72 2.47 12.23 5.14
C ARG A 72 2.43 11.21 4.02
N ILE A 73 3.44 11.25 3.17
CA ILE A 73 3.62 10.30 2.07
C ILE A 73 4.79 9.41 2.43
N ARG A 74 4.51 8.12 2.56
CA ARG A 74 5.52 7.14 2.91
C ARG A 74 5.66 6.13 1.77
N GLU A 75 6.86 6.03 1.24
CA GLU A 75 7.20 5.09 0.17
C GLU A 75 8.32 4.19 0.63
N VAL A 76 8.12 2.88 0.48
CA VAL A 76 9.07 1.86 0.92
C VAL A 76 9.19 0.76 -0.11
N ILE A 77 10.32 0.06 -0.08
CA ILE A 77 10.50 -1.23 -0.78
C ILE A 77 10.62 -2.31 0.28
N LEU A 78 9.86 -3.38 0.10
CA LEU A 78 9.95 -4.59 0.92
C LEU A 78 10.73 -5.66 0.15
N TYR A 79 11.74 -6.21 0.81
CA TYR A 79 12.65 -7.21 0.24
C TYR A 79 12.46 -8.56 0.91
N GLY A 80 12.64 -9.62 0.14
CA GLY A 80 12.83 -10.97 0.64
C GLY A 80 14.13 -11.53 0.08
N ASP A 81 15.07 -11.94 0.95
CA ASP A 81 16.41 -12.42 0.56
C ASP A 81 17.12 -11.47 -0.40
N LEU A 82 17.08 -10.16 -0.10
CA LEU A 82 17.67 -9.07 -0.88
C LEU A 82 17.02 -8.85 -2.26
N VAL A 83 15.92 -9.52 -2.56
CA VAL A 83 15.14 -9.30 -3.80
C VAL A 83 13.99 -8.34 -3.49
N PRO A 84 13.82 -7.25 -4.25
CA PRO A 84 12.68 -6.35 -4.06
C PRO A 84 11.39 -7.05 -4.50
N LEU A 85 10.43 -7.15 -3.60
CA LEU A 85 9.17 -7.85 -3.83
C LEU A 85 7.96 -6.94 -3.89
N VAL A 86 7.97 -5.84 -3.13
CA VAL A 86 6.82 -4.95 -3.04
C VAL A 86 7.30 -3.50 -2.96
N TYR A 87 6.72 -2.66 -3.79
CA TYR A 87 6.77 -1.21 -3.60
C TYR A 87 5.47 -0.79 -2.93
N ALA A 88 5.55 -0.07 -1.82
CA ALA A 88 4.36 0.41 -1.11
C ALA A 88 4.37 1.94 -0.98
N ARG A 89 3.21 2.54 -1.25
CA ARG A 89 2.99 3.98 -1.08
C ARG A 89 1.79 4.18 -0.16
N SER A 90 2.02 4.78 0.98
CA SER A 90 0.98 5.09 1.95
C SER A 90 0.73 6.58 2.01
N ILE A 91 -0.54 6.97 2.03
CA ILE A 91 -0.98 8.35 2.19
C ILE A 91 -1.68 8.46 3.54
N ILE A 92 -1.09 9.23 4.45
CA ILE A 92 -1.58 9.40 5.81
C ILE A 92 -1.90 10.88 6.04
N PRO A 93 -3.18 11.26 6.00
CA PRO A 93 -3.57 12.63 6.31
C PRO A 93 -3.12 13.06 7.70
N ASN A 94 -2.76 14.32 7.84
CA ASN A 94 -2.26 14.84 9.11
C ASN A 94 -3.27 14.65 10.26
N LEU A 95 -4.55 14.83 10.00
CA LEU A 95 -5.60 14.58 10.99
C LEU A 95 -5.68 13.10 11.40
N THR A 96 -5.45 12.18 10.48
CA THR A 96 -5.42 10.76 10.78
C THR A 96 -4.26 10.41 11.72
N ALA A 97 -3.09 11.00 11.48
CA ALA A 97 -1.93 10.79 12.34
C ALA A 97 -2.08 11.45 13.72
N SER A 98 -2.78 12.60 13.81
CA SER A 98 -2.90 13.32 15.09
C SER A 98 -4.12 12.89 15.90
N LYS A 99 -5.26 12.63 15.26
CA LYS A 99 -6.53 12.33 15.93
C LYS A 99 -6.97 10.88 15.77
N GLY A 100 -6.58 10.22 14.68
CA GLY A 100 -6.91 8.83 14.45
C GLY A 100 -6.02 7.89 15.28
N TYR A 101 -4.73 7.88 14.95
CA TYR A 101 -3.74 7.02 15.62
C TYR A 101 -2.37 7.70 15.66
N PRO A 102 -1.96 8.28 16.79
CA PRO A 102 -0.71 9.05 16.86
C PRO A 102 0.56 8.30 16.47
N GLY A 103 0.59 6.98 16.62
CA GLY A 103 1.72 6.15 16.17
C GLY A 103 2.01 6.21 14.68
N LEU A 104 1.06 6.66 13.86
CA LEU A 104 1.25 6.81 12.40
C LEU A 104 2.21 7.93 12.03
N GLY A 105 2.45 8.89 12.91
CA GLY A 105 3.39 9.99 12.67
C GLY A 105 4.86 9.62 12.90
N SER A 106 5.16 8.46 13.47
CA SER A 106 6.50 8.08 13.90
C SER A 106 6.83 6.61 13.66
N ILE A 107 6.47 6.10 12.48
CA ILE A 107 6.67 4.68 12.14
C ILE A 107 8.16 4.35 11.97
N GLY A 108 8.94 5.29 11.40
CA GLY A 108 10.36 5.10 11.16
C GLY A 108 10.62 3.96 10.15
N SER A 109 11.53 3.05 10.49
CA SER A 109 11.89 1.90 9.64
C SER A 109 10.99 0.68 9.86
N LYS A 110 9.96 0.78 10.69
CA LYS A 110 9.03 -0.33 10.95
C LYS A 110 8.03 -0.47 9.78
N PRO A 111 7.58 -1.69 9.45
CA PRO A 111 6.52 -1.87 8.47
C PRO A 111 5.20 -1.28 8.96
N LEU A 112 4.55 -0.46 8.12
CA LEU A 112 3.21 0.05 8.43
C LEU A 112 2.20 -1.08 8.56
N GLY A 113 2.33 -2.12 7.72
CA GLY A 113 1.44 -3.28 7.77
C GLY A 113 1.36 -3.93 9.14
N ASP A 114 2.48 -4.02 9.86
CA ASP A 114 2.49 -4.59 11.21
C ASP A 114 1.61 -3.76 12.16
N LEU A 115 1.66 -2.44 12.08
CA LEU A 115 0.82 -1.57 12.88
C LEU A 115 -0.67 -1.76 12.56
N LEU A 116 -1.02 -1.88 11.28
CA LEU A 116 -2.40 -2.07 10.85
C LEU A 116 -3.00 -3.38 11.37
N PHE A 117 -2.19 -4.43 11.54
CA PHE A 117 -2.64 -5.74 12.01
C PHE A 117 -2.51 -5.95 13.51
N GLN A 118 -1.78 -5.09 14.22
CA GLN A 118 -1.65 -5.15 15.69
C GLN A 118 -2.82 -4.51 16.43
N SER A 119 -3.65 -3.74 15.76
CA SER A 119 -4.73 -2.99 16.39
C SER A 119 -6.06 -3.21 15.65
N ASP A 120 -7.12 -3.50 16.43
CA ASP A 120 -8.49 -3.61 15.91
C ASP A 120 -9.09 -2.26 15.50
N LEU A 121 -8.37 -1.16 15.74
CA LEU A 121 -8.85 0.18 15.43
C LEU A 121 -8.84 0.49 13.94
N PHE A 122 -8.03 -0.23 13.16
CA PHE A 122 -7.93 -0.02 11.71
C PHE A 122 -8.94 -0.88 10.97
N LEU A 123 -9.94 -0.24 10.37
CA LEU A 123 -10.99 -0.91 9.60
C LEU A 123 -10.70 -0.81 8.12
N LYS A 124 -10.53 -1.95 7.47
CA LYS A 124 -10.40 -2.02 6.02
C LYS A 124 -11.78 -1.79 5.41
N THR A 125 -11.93 -0.75 4.58
CA THR A 125 -13.21 -0.36 4.00
C THR A 125 -13.33 -0.70 2.53
N HIS A 126 -12.22 -0.66 1.77
CA HIS A 126 -12.24 -0.84 0.32
C HIS A 126 -10.89 -1.33 -0.17
N ARG A 127 -10.89 -2.22 -1.15
CA ARG A 127 -9.70 -2.66 -1.86
C ARG A 127 -9.98 -2.70 -3.35
N GLU A 128 -9.06 -2.16 -4.11
CA GLU A 128 -9.13 -2.12 -5.56
C GLU A 128 -7.78 -2.50 -6.17
N PHE A 129 -7.77 -2.86 -7.44
CA PHE A 129 -6.64 -3.49 -8.10
C PHE A 129 -6.36 -2.81 -9.44
N ALA A 130 -5.10 -2.76 -9.83
CA ALA A 130 -4.73 -2.18 -11.13
C ALA A 130 -3.42 -2.76 -11.64
N GLN A 131 -3.17 -2.56 -12.93
CA GLN A 131 -1.87 -2.79 -13.53
C GLN A 131 -1.01 -1.54 -13.45
N PHE A 132 0.28 -1.78 -13.31
CA PHE A 132 1.30 -0.75 -13.25
C PHE A 132 2.41 -1.07 -14.23
N ARG A 133 3.07 -0.02 -14.72
CA ARG A 133 4.31 -0.14 -15.47
C ARG A 133 5.47 0.18 -14.54
N ALA A 134 6.36 -0.78 -14.39
CA ALA A 134 7.57 -0.62 -13.59
C ALA A 134 8.61 0.24 -14.33
N ALA A 135 9.66 0.67 -13.64
CA ALA A 135 10.78 1.38 -14.25
C ALA A 135 11.49 0.55 -15.33
N SER A 136 11.47 -0.78 -15.21
CA SER A 136 11.96 -1.73 -16.21
C SER A 136 11.05 -1.88 -17.43
N ASP A 137 9.93 -1.16 -17.46
CA ASP A 137 8.86 -1.25 -18.47
C ASP A 137 8.01 -2.52 -18.39
N ASP A 138 8.25 -3.39 -17.41
CA ASP A 138 7.41 -4.57 -17.15
C ASP A 138 6.04 -4.19 -16.65
N LEU A 139 5.04 -4.98 -17.02
CA LEU A 139 3.68 -4.86 -16.50
C LEU A 139 3.55 -5.70 -15.23
N ILE A 140 3.15 -5.06 -14.15
CA ILE A 140 3.01 -5.68 -12.84
C ILE A 140 1.66 -5.29 -12.23
N TRP A 141 1.23 -6.03 -11.22
CA TRP A 141 -0.05 -5.79 -10.57
C TRP A 141 0.13 -5.17 -9.19
N GLY A 142 -0.83 -4.36 -8.81
CA GLY A 142 -0.88 -3.77 -7.49
C GLY A 142 -2.30 -3.64 -6.97
N ARG A 143 -2.40 -3.24 -5.71
CA ARG A 143 -3.66 -3.01 -5.03
C ARG A 143 -3.59 -1.72 -4.22
N ARG A 144 -4.74 -1.13 -3.96
CA ARG A 144 -4.87 -0.04 -3.01
C ARG A 144 -5.95 -0.41 -2.00
N THR A 145 -5.61 -0.32 -0.73
CA THR A 145 -6.54 -0.56 0.37
C THR A 145 -6.79 0.73 1.13
N LEU A 146 -8.05 1.03 1.36
CA LEU A 146 -8.46 2.16 2.18
C LEU A 146 -8.82 1.66 3.57
N TYR A 147 -8.32 2.38 4.59
CA TYR A 147 -8.58 2.11 6.00
C TYR A 147 -9.21 3.32 6.66
N LEU A 148 -10.00 3.07 7.69
CA LEU A 148 -10.44 4.09 8.64
C LEU A 148 -9.92 3.72 10.02
N VAL A 149 -9.39 4.71 10.74
CA VAL A 149 -9.03 4.59 12.15
C VAL A 149 -9.73 5.71 12.91
N ARG A 150 -10.66 5.34 13.78
CA ARG A 150 -11.55 6.29 14.50
C ARG A 150 -12.24 7.26 13.56
N GLY A 151 -12.63 6.81 12.35
CA GLY A 151 -13.28 7.62 11.33
C GLY A 151 -12.34 8.43 10.44
N TYR A 152 -11.03 8.40 10.66
CA TYR A 152 -10.03 9.11 9.86
C TYR A 152 -9.41 8.18 8.82
N PRO A 153 -9.27 8.62 7.55
CA PRO A 153 -8.84 7.75 6.46
C PRO A 153 -7.33 7.67 6.31
N LEU A 154 -6.87 6.55 5.76
CA LEU A 154 -5.54 6.43 5.16
C LEU A 154 -5.62 5.42 4.02
N SER A 155 -4.66 5.48 3.10
CA SER A 155 -4.56 4.52 2.01
C SER A 155 -3.19 3.87 1.99
N VAL A 156 -3.16 2.59 1.57
CA VAL A 156 -1.92 1.85 1.34
C VAL A 156 -2.01 1.22 -0.04
N MET A 157 -1.13 1.64 -0.93
CA MET A 157 -0.96 1.07 -2.26
C MET A 157 0.25 0.15 -2.22
N GLU A 158 0.09 -1.07 -2.72
CA GLU A 158 1.15 -2.08 -2.77
C GLU A 158 1.23 -2.61 -4.19
N VAL A 159 2.41 -2.47 -4.79
CA VAL A 159 2.70 -2.96 -6.14
C VAL A 159 3.65 -4.13 -6.03
N PHE A 160 3.24 -5.28 -6.58
CA PHE A 160 3.99 -6.53 -6.44
C PHE A 160 4.98 -6.69 -7.58
N LEU A 161 6.27 -6.63 -7.24
CA LEU A 161 7.39 -6.66 -8.18
C LEU A 161 7.81 -8.10 -8.49
N LEU A 162 6.85 -9.01 -8.48
CA LEU A 162 7.11 -10.45 -8.66
C LEU A 162 7.63 -10.74 -10.08
N PRO A 163 8.62 -11.63 -10.19
CA PRO A 163 9.17 -12.04 -11.49
C PRO A 163 8.18 -12.83 -12.34
#